data_3a17a49ba7cfdc23d409de77776c0fb4
#
_entry.id   3a17a49ba7cfdc23d409de77776c0fb4
#
_cell.length_a   1.000
_cell.length_b   1.000
_cell.length_c   1.000
_cell.angle_alpha   90.00
_cell.angle_beta   90.00
_cell.angle_gamma   90.00
#
_symmetry.space_group_name_H-M   'P 1'
#
loop_
_entity.id
_entity.type
_entity.pdbx_description
1 polymer ?
#
loop_
_entity_poly.entity_id
_entity_poly.type
_entity_poly.pdbx_seq_one_letter_code
_entity_poly.pdbx_strand_id
1 'polypeptide(L)'
;GESGTSHMGNTYYYYKCGNAKRHGKAHCDLKAIRKEPLERFVVETAIKVIFSDEIIERLMDLIMEAQQQENTRLPVLKDQLRDTEKRLANLLEAIEQGILTPTTKQRLDELEARKEALNTSILEEELKKPVLTREWMRFWFEKFRKGDMRDMEHQRQIIDTFVNSVYVFDDRVVLNFNFTDDSKTISREEVLGSSAVDNAP
;
A
#
# COMPACT_ATOMS: atom_id res chain seq x y z
N GLY A 1 3.96 -12.73 -22.73
CA GLY A 1 4.30 -11.95 -23.90
C GLY A 1 4.41 -12.84 -25.15
N GLU A 2 4.30 -12.26 -26.30
CA GLU A 2 4.56 -12.92 -27.60
C GLU A 2 5.64 -12.12 -28.32
N SER A 3 6.44 -12.78 -29.17
CA SER A 3 7.44 -12.13 -30.02
C SER A 3 7.00 -12.17 -31.49
N GLY A 4 7.36 -11.14 -32.23
CA GLY A 4 7.20 -11.06 -33.65
C GLY A 4 8.48 -10.51 -34.28
N THR A 5 8.90 -11.05 -35.42
CA THR A 5 10.09 -10.58 -36.16
C THR A 5 9.66 -9.66 -37.28
N SER A 6 10.28 -8.48 -37.39
CA SER A 6 10.04 -7.59 -38.53
C SER A 6 10.71 -8.13 -39.80
N HIS A 7 10.30 -7.56 -40.95
CA HIS A 7 10.92 -7.88 -42.25
C HIS A 7 12.44 -7.57 -42.27
N MET A 8 12.92 -6.69 -41.37
CA MET A 8 14.34 -6.36 -41.23
C MET A 8 15.08 -7.21 -40.18
N GLY A 9 14.48 -8.28 -39.67
CA GLY A 9 15.10 -9.20 -38.72
C GLY A 9 15.04 -8.74 -37.24
N ASN A 10 14.46 -7.57 -36.91
CA ASN A 10 14.32 -7.11 -35.55
C ASN A 10 13.20 -7.86 -34.82
N THR A 11 13.47 -8.36 -33.63
CA THR A 11 12.47 -9.04 -32.80
C THR A 11 11.80 -8.04 -31.85
N TYR A 12 10.47 -8.01 -31.92
CA TYR A 12 9.64 -7.18 -31.04
C TYR A 12 8.80 -8.05 -30.10
N TYR A 13 8.61 -7.60 -28.88
CA TYR A 13 7.79 -8.28 -27.90
C TYR A 13 6.46 -7.55 -27.71
N TYR A 14 5.39 -8.32 -27.46
CA TYR A 14 4.03 -7.80 -27.32
C TYR A 14 3.35 -8.39 -26.12
N TYR A 15 2.53 -7.58 -25.45
CA TYR A 15 1.50 -8.02 -24.53
C TYR A 15 0.22 -8.28 -25.32
N LYS A 16 -0.38 -9.46 -25.09
CA LYS A 16 -1.62 -9.89 -25.73
C LYS A 16 -2.56 -10.45 -24.69
N CYS A 17 -3.86 -10.20 -24.87
CA CYS A 17 -4.88 -10.75 -23.98
C CYS A 17 -4.81 -12.28 -23.92
N GLY A 18 -4.82 -12.85 -22.73
CA GLY A 18 -4.80 -14.30 -22.51
C GLY A 18 -6.01 -15.02 -23.13
N ASN A 19 -7.19 -14.38 -23.11
CA ASN A 19 -8.40 -14.92 -23.72
C ASN A 19 -8.31 -14.93 -25.26
N ALA A 20 -7.81 -13.84 -25.87
CA ALA A 20 -7.57 -13.79 -27.30
C ALA A 20 -6.54 -14.84 -27.75
N LYS A 21 -5.56 -15.15 -26.89
CA LYS A 21 -4.56 -16.19 -27.17
C LYS A 21 -5.13 -17.60 -27.10
N ARG A 22 -6.00 -17.90 -26.11
CA ARG A 22 -6.55 -19.25 -25.90
C ARG A 22 -7.75 -19.54 -26.77
N HIS A 23 -8.61 -18.55 -26.99
CA HIS A 23 -9.94 -18.74 -27.60
C HIS A 23 -10.14 -17.97 -28.93
N GLY A 24 -9.10 -17.24 -29.39
CA GLY A 24 -9.15 -16.46 -30.63
C GLY A 24 -9.84 -15.08 -30.45
N LYS A 25 -9.88 -14.33 -31.57
CA LYS A 25 -10.41 -12.96 -31.60
C LYS A 25 -11.91 -12.85 -31.25
N ALA A 26 -12.69 -13.93 -31.41
CA ALA A 26 -14.09 -13.94 -31.06
C ALA A 26 -14.36 -13.70 -29.55
N HIS A 27 -13.35 -13.90 -28.70
CA HIS A 27 -13.47 -13.76 -27.25
C HIS A 27 -12.79 -12.50 -26.71
N CYS A 28 -11.98 -11.82 -27.50
CA CYS A 28 -11.36 -10.55 -27.14
C CYS A 28 -10.74 -9.89 -28.37
N ASP A 29 -11.22 -8.70 -28.70
CA ASP A 29 -10.74 -7.89 -29.83
C ASP A 29 -9.57 -6.99 -29.48
N LEU A 30 -9.11 -7.00 -28.22
CA LEU A 30 -8.01 -6.16 -27.74
C LEU A 30 -6.76 -6.35 -28.61
N LYS A 31 -6.30 -5.29 -29.24
CA LYS A 31 -5.08 -5.28 -30.04
C LYS A 31 -3.86 -5.48 -29.14
N ALA A 32 -2.92 -6.32 -29.61
CA ALA A 32 -1.63 -6.45 -28.93
C ALA A 32 -0.92 -5.09 -28.82
N ILE A 33 -0.25 -4.85 -27.69
CA ILE A 33 0.54 -3.63 -27.46
C ILE A 33 2.02 -4.00 -27.37
N ARG A 34 2.92 -3.17 -27.92
CA ARG A 34 4.36 -3.39 -27.83
C ARG A 34 4.83 -3.30 -26.38
N LYS A 35 5.71 -4.23 -26.00
CA LYS A 35 6.19 -4.36 -24.63
C LYS A 35 7.02 -3.14 -24.22
N GLU A 36 8.05 -2.81 -24.99
CA GLU A 36 9.02 -1.79 -24.64
C GLU A 36 8.40 -0.38 -24.43
N PRO A 37 7.52 0.14 -25.32
CA PRO A 37 6.88 1.43 -25.10
C PRO A 37 5.98 1.44 -23.87
N LEU A 38 5.24 0.34 -23.64
CA LEU A 38 4.36 0.25 -22.48
C LEU A 38 5.16 0.24 -21.17
N GLU A 39 6.20 -0.59 -21.08
CA GLU A 39 7.04 -0.68 -19.88
C GLU A 39 7.77 0.63 -19.61
N ARG A 40 8.33 1.28 -20.64
CA ARG A 40 8.96 2.60 -20.52
C ARG A 40 7.96 3.62 -19.96
N PHE A 41 6.75 3.67 -20.52
CA PHE A 41 5.71 4.58 -20.05
C PHE A 41 5.35 4.34 -18.58
N VAL A 42 5.20 3.09 -18.15
CA VAL A 42 4.88 2.74 -16.75
C VAL A 42 6.01 3.19 -15.82
N VAL A 43 7.28 2.92 -16.18
CA VAL A 43 8.46 3.33 -15.42
C VAL A 43 8.54 4.85 -15.29
N GLU A 44 8.45 5.59 -16.40
CA GLU A 44 8.53 7.06 -16.41
C GLU A 44 7.41 7.69 -15.59
N THR A 45 6.20 7.13 -15.66
CA THR A 45 5.06 7.62 -14.90
C THR A 45 5.24 7.36 -13.39
N ALA A 46 5.71 6.17 -13.01
CA ALA A 46 6.01 5.85 -11.63
C ALA A 46 7.13 6.75 -11.05
N ILE A 47 8.18 6.99 -11.83
CA ILE A 47 9.26 7.93 -11.44
C ILE A 47 8.70 9.35 -11.23
N LYS A 48 7.86 9.85 -12.14
CA LYS A 48 7.23 11.19 -11.99
C LYS A 48 6.41 11.31 -10.71
N VAL A 49 5.70 10.26 -10.31
CA VAL A 49 4.95 10.23 -9.05
C VAL A 49 5.89 10.36 -7.85
N ILE A 50 7.00 9.61 -7.82
CA ILE A 50 7.97 9.63 -6.72
C ILE A 50 8.66 10.99 -6.61
N PHE A 51 8.92 11.67 -7.73
CA PHE A 51 9.57 12.99 -7.74
C PHE A 51 8.62 14.17 -7.52
N SER A 52 7.31 13.93 -7.45
CA SER A 52 6.33 14.97 -7.13
C SER A 52 6.18 15.10 -5.62
N ASP A 53 6.67 16.20 -5.05
CA ASP A 53 6.53 16.49 -3.62
C ASP A 53 5.06 16.63 -3.21
N GLU A 54 4.22 17.23 -4.07
CA GLU A 54 2.79 17.39 -3.83
C GLU A 54 2.08 16.04 -3.69
N ILE A 55 2.39 15.09 -4.58
CA ILE A 55 1.82 13.74 -4.52
C ILE A 55 2.32 13.02 -3.25
N ILE A 56 3.59 13.13 -2.91
CA ILE A 56 4.17 12.49 -1.73
C ILE A 56 3.57 13.04 -0.44
N GLU A 57 3.41 14.38 -0.31
CA GLU A 57 2.77 14.97 0.86
C GLU A 57 1.31 14.50 1.01
N ARG A 58 0.55 14.49 -0.09
CA ARG A 58 -0.83 13.98 -0.10
C ARG A 58 -0.90 12.50 0.30
N LEU A 59 0.04 11.67 -0.19
CA LEU A 59 0.13 10.26 0.20
C LEU A 59 0.42 10.10 1.69
N MET A 60 1.34 10.89 2.23
CA MET A 60 1.63 10.88 3.66
C MET A 60 0.41 11.28 4.49
N ASP A 61 -0.36 12.28 4.04
CA ASP A 61 -1.61 12.68 4.71
C ASP A 61 -2.62 11.54 4.72
N LEU A 62 -2.86 10.89 3.58
CA LEU A 62 -3.77 9.74 3.48
C LEU A 62 -3.35 8.56 4.38
N ILE A 63 -2.06 8.25 4.44
CA ILE A 63 -1.54 7.20 5.31
C ILE A 63 -1.75 7.57 6.78
N MET A 64 -1.50 8.84 7.16
CA MET A 64 -1.72 9.32 8.52
C MET A 64 -3.20 9.27 8.92
N GLU A 65 -4.10 9.67 8.04
CA GLU A 65 -5.55 9.58 8.26
C GLU A 65 -6.01 8.12 8.41
N ALA A 66 -5.54 7.23 7.53
CA ALA A 66 -5.86 5.80 7.61
C ALA A 66 -5.37 5.18 8.93
N GLN A 67 -4.17 5.54 9.39
CA GLN A 67 -3.66 5.08 10.69
C GLN A 67 -4.53 5.56 11.87
N GLN A 68 -5.06 6.79 11.81
CA GLN A 68 -5.96 7.31 12.84
C GLN A 68 -7.31 6.57 12.86
N GLN A 69 -7.87 6.26 11.70
CA GLN A 69 -9.16 5.54 11.59
C GLN A 69 -9.05 4.08 12.03
N GLU A 70 -7.95 3.40 11.75
CA GLU A 70 -7.73 2.00 12.13
C GLU A 70 -7.47 1.82 13.64
N ASN A 71 -7.10 2.87 14.36
CA ASN A 71 -6.71 2.81 15.77
C ASN A 71 -7.90 2.99 16.75
N THR A 72 -9.13 2.76 16.31
CA THR A 72 -10.33 2.92 17.18
C THR A 72 -10.37 1.91 18.32
N ARG A 73 -9.74 0.75 18.19
CA ARG A 73 -9.74 -0.31 19.19
C ARG A 73 -8.81 -0.01 20.38
N LEU A 74 -7.64 0.56 20.10
CA LEU A 74 -6.64 0.84 21.14
C LEU A 74 -7.13 1.85 22.22
N PRO A 75 -7.77 2.99 21.87
CA PRO A 75 -8.37 3.88 22.86
C PRO A 75 -9.43 3.19 23.71
N VAL A 76 -10.29 2.35 23.13
CA VAL A 76 -11.31 1.60 23.86
C VAL A 76 -10.70 0.64 24.87
N LEU A 77 -9.65 -0.09 24.48
CA LEU A 77 -8.93 -0.99 25.40
C LEU A 77 -8.27 -0.21 26.55
N LYS A 78 -7.66 0.94 26.27
CA LYS A 78 -7.04 1.81 27.29
C LYS A 78 -8.07 2.40 28.24
N ASP A 79 -9.26 2.76 27.77
CA ASP A 79 -10.35 3.23 28.62
C ASP A 79 -10.91 2.10 29.50
N GLN A 80 -11.04 0.88 28.96
CA GLN A 80 -11.44 -0.29 29.76
C GLN A 80 -10.41 -0.64 30.85
N LEU A 81 -9.12 -0.52 30.51
CA LEU A 81 -8.03 -0.73 31.49
C LEU A 81 -8.13 0.29 32.63
N ARG A 82 -8.29 1.56 32.31
CA ARG A 82 -8.43 2.65 33.30
C ARG A 82 -9.66 2.44 34.21
N ASP A 83 -10.81 2.02 33.66
CA ASP A 83 -11.99 1.68 34.47
C ASP A 83 -11.74 0.47 35.37
N THR A 84 -11.08 -0.56 34.88
CA THR A 84 -10.72 -1.74 35.65
C THR A 84 -9.75 -1.39 36.79
N GLU A 85 -8.76 -0.56 36.55
CA GLU A 85 -7.82 -0.07 37.59
C GLU A 85 -8.52 0.77 38.66
N LYS A 86 -9.46 1.62 38.25
CA LYS A 86 -10.27 2.39 39.19
C LYS A 86 -11.12 1.48 40.10
N ARG A 87 -11.72 0.42 39.52
CA ARG A 87 -12.50 -0.57 40.31
C ARG A 87 -11.61 -1.35 41.27
N LEU A 88 -10.41 -1.72 40.81
CA LEU A 88 -9.40 -2.35 41.67
C LEU A 88 -9.00 -1.49 42.83
N ALA A 89 -8.70 -0.19 42.59
CA ALA A 89 -8.35 0.76 43.65
C ALA A 89 -9.48 0.92 44.70
N ASN A 90 -10.72 1.06 44.23
CA ASN A 90 -11.89 1.16 45.14
C ASN A 90 -12.08 -0.11 45.97
N LEU A 91 -11.83 -1.29 45.39
CA LEU A 91 -11.96 -2.55 46.10
C LEU A 91 -10.84 -2.73 47.13
N LEU A 92 -9.61 -2.34 46.81
CA LEU A 92 -8.48 -2.34 47.74
C LEU A 92 -8.72 -1.40 48.93
N GLU A 93 -9.24 -0.20 48.67
CA GLU A 93 -9.62 0.75 49.71
C GLU A 93 -10.69 0.15 50.67
N ALA A 94 -11.71 -0.53 50.12
CA ALA A 94 -12.71 -1.22 50.96
C ALA A 94 -12.11 -2.36 51.79
N ILE A 95 -11.14 -3.09 51.24
CA ILE A 95 -10.42 -4.14 51.96
C ILE A 95 -9.58 -3.53 53.11
N GLU A 96 -8.90 -2.42 52.87
CA GLU A 96 -8.13 -1.67 53.89
C GLU A 96 -9.02 -1.18 55.02
N GLN A 97 -10.28 -0.85 54.72
CA GLN A 97 -11.30 -0.48 55.71
C GLN A 97 -11.90 -1.68 56.47
N GLY A 98 -11.42 -2.89 56.22
CA GLY A 98 -11.80 -4.11 56.90
C GLY A 98 -12.95 -4.90 56.24
N ILE A 99 -13.39 -4.54 55.07
CA ILE A 99 -14.43 -5.28 54.31
C ILE A 99 -13.76 -6.45 53.56
N LEU A 100 -13.57 -7.56 54.24
CA LEU A 100 -12.98 -8.77 53.66
C LEU A 100 -13.99 -9.92 53.72
N THR A 101 -14.51 -10.32 52.58
CA THR A 101 -15.45 -11.44 52.40
C THR A 101 -14.90 -12.38 51.31
N PRO A 102 -15.39 -13.65 51.24
CA PRO A 102 -15.03 -14.51 50.10
C PRO A 102 -15.37 -13.91 48.76
N THR A 103 -16.48 -13.15 48.65
CA THR A 103 -16.88 -12.44 47.44
C THR A 103 -15.91 -11.31 47.09
N THR A 104 -15.37 -10.59 48.06
CA THR A 104 -14.37 -9.54 47.84
C THR A 104 -13.10 -10.12 47.25
N LYS A 105 -12.64 -11.27 47.76
CA LYS A 105 -11.48 -11.96 47.22
C LYS A 105 -11.71 -12.42 45.76
N GLN A 106 -12.85 -13.08 45.53
CA GLN A 106 -13.19 -13.52 44.17
C GLN A 106 -13.20 -12.34 43.19
N ARG A 107 -13.77 -11.21 43.64
CA ARG A 107 -13.86 -10.01 42.76
C ARG A 107 -12.49 -9.37 42.50
N LEU A 108 -11.58 -9.44 43.49
CA LEU A 108 -10.19 -9.02 43.28
C LEU A 108 -9.51 -9.85 42.24
N ASP A 109 -9.56 -11.17 42.37
CA ASP A 109 -8.96 -12.11 41.39
C ASP A 109 -9.51 -11.89 39.97
N GLU A 110 -10.83 -11.67 39.80
CA GLU A 110 -11.47 -11.37 38.52
C GLU A 110 -10.98 -10.07 37.92
N LEU A 111 -10.83 -8.99 38.72
CA LEU A 111 -10.36 -7.71 38.23
C LEU A 111 -8.87 -7.74 37.86
N GLU A 112 -8.06 -8.45 38.62
CA GLU A 112 -6.64 -8.63 38.30
C GLU A 112 -6.45 -9.43 37.00
N ALA A 113 -7.16 -10.55 36.83
CA ALA A 113 -7.16 -11.31 35.61
C ALA A 113 -7.62 -10.48 34.38
N ARG A 114 -8.65 -9.64 34.58
CA ARG A 114 -9.14 -8.73 33.53
C ARG A 114 -8.09 -7.67 33.18
N LYS A 115 -7.41 -7.11 34.16
CA LYS A 115 -6.33 -6.13 33.94
C LYS A 115 -5.20 -6.74 33.11
N GLU A 116 -4.77 -7.95 33.46
CA GLU A 116 -3.72 -8.66 32.73
C GLU A 116 -4.13 -8.96 31.29
N ALA A 117 -5.36 -9.44 31.07
CA ALA A 117 -5.90 -9.69 29.73
C ALA A 117 -5.98 -8.41 28.87
N LEU A 118 -6.37 -7.27 29.48
CA LEU A 118 -6.40 -5.97 28.80
C LEU A 118 -5.00 -5.49 28.44
N ASN A 119 -4.02 -5.62 29.34
CA ASN A 119 -2.62 -5.27 29.07
C ASN A 119 -2.06 -6.10 27.90
N THR A 120 -2.32 -7.41 27.90
CA THR A 120 -1.93 -8.29 26.79
C THR A 120 -2.58 -7.86 25.47
N SER A 121 -3.88 -7.56 25.48
CA SER A 121 -4.60 -7.10 24.28
C SER A 121 -4.10 -5.75 23.76
N ILE A 122 -3.74 -4.82 24.65
CA ILE A 122 -3.14 -3.53 24.29
C ILE A 122 -1.79 -3.75 23.65
N LEU A 123 -0.93 -4.57 24.26
CA LEU A 123 0.39 -4.89 23.71
C LEU A 123 0.29 -5.55 22.34
N GLU A 124 -0.61 -6.52 22.16
CA GLU A 124 -0.86 -7.15 20.88
C GLU A 124 -1.32 -6.14 19.82
N GLU A 125 -2.19 -5.20 20.17
CA GLU A 125 -2.68 -4.18 19.27
C GLU A 125 -1.59 -3.15 18.90
N GLU A 126 -0.73 -2.79 19.85
CA GLU A 126 0.43 -1.91 19.61
C GLU A 126 1.50 -2.58 18.73
N LEU A 127 1.68 -3.90 18.85
CA LEU A 127 2.62 -4.66 18.03
C LEU A 127 2.12 -4.93 16.60
N LYS A 128 0.80 -4.93 16.38
CA LYS A 128 0.23 -5.25 15.06
C LYS A 128 0.59 -4.26 13.97
N LYS A 129 0.81 -2.98 14.30
CA LYS A 129 1.09 -1.95 13.29
C LYS A 129 2.06 -0.91 13.84
N PRO A 130 3.30 -0.87 13.32
CA PRO A 130 4.20 0.24 13.64
C PRO A 130 3.55 1.54 13.13
N VAL A 131 3.45 2.54 14.02
CA VAL A 131 2.98 3.87 13.63
C VAL A 131 4.04 4.49 12.73
N LEU A 132 3.71 4.68 11.45
CA LEU A 132 4.59 5.35 10.50
C LEU A 132 4.56 6.85 10.80
N THR A 133 5.71 7.41 11.15
CA THR A 133 5.85 8.86 11.31
C THR A 133 6.08 9.52 9.96
N ARG A 134 5.72 10.81 9.84
CA ARG A 134 5.93 11.59 8.61
C ARG A 134 7.42 11.64 8.22
N GLU A 135 8.31 11.77 9.20
CA GLU A 135 9.76 11.77 9.00
C GLU A 135 10.27 10.45 8.45
N TRP A 136 9.77 9.33 8.99
CA TRP A 136 10.13 8.00 8.50
C TRP A 136 9.64 7.78 7.06
N MET A 137 8.39 8.17 6.76
CA MET A 137 7.85 8.08 5.41
C MET A 137 8.66 8.91 4.41
N ARG A 138 8.99 10.16 4.77
CA ARG A 138 9.82 11.02 3.92
C ARG A 138 11.19 10.42 3.68
N PHE A 139 11.86 9.92 4.70
CA PHE A 139 13.14 9.22 4.57
C PHE A 139 13.03 8.02 3.62
N TRP A 140 11.93 7.26 3.73
CA TRP A 140 11.68 6.09 2.89
C TRP A 140 11.48 6.48 1.41
N PHE A 141 10.71 7.52 1.10
CA PHE A 141 10.56 8.03 -0.27
C PHE A 141 11.89 8.55 -0.83
N GLU A 142 12.66 9.28 -0.03
CA GLU A 142 13.98 9.79 -0.43
C GLU A 142 14.96 8.67 -0.80
N LYS A 143 14.85 7.51 -0.22
CA LYS A 143 15.64 6.34 -0.60
C LYS A 143 15.41 5.94 -2.07
N PHE A 144 14.16 5.98 -2.53
CA PHE A 144 13.84 5.70 -3.93
C PHE A 144 14.32 6.81 -4.87
N ARG A 145 14.24 8.07 -4.44
CA ARG A 145 14.74 9.22 -5.21
C ARG A 145 16.25 9.20 -5.42
N LYS A 146 17.01 8.69 -4.47
CA LYS A 146 18.47 8.64 -4.52
C LYS A 146 19.04 7.46 -5.30
N GLY A 147 18.23 6.50 -5.69
CA GLY A 147 18.65 5.37 -6.51
C GLY A 147 18.97 5.77 -7.94
N ASP A 148 19.75 4.93 -8.63
CA ASP A 148 20.00 5.12 -10.06
C ASP A 148 18.76 4.78 -10.89
N MET A 149 18.12 5.82 -11.47
CA MET A 149 16.92 5.66 -12.30
C MET A 149 17.20 4.93 -13.63
N ARG A 150 18.45 4.66 -13.97
CA ARG A 150 18.84 3.87 -15.16
C ARG A 150 19.03 2.39 -14.81
N ASP A 151 19.18 2.07 -13.55
CA ASP A 151 19.29 0.69 -13.10
C ASP A 151 17.94 -0.02 -13.18
N MET A 152 17.90 -1.12 -13.92
CA MET A 152 16.68 -1.92 -14.12
C MET A 152 16.16 -2.53 -12.83
N GLU A 153 17.03 -2.91 -11.91
CA GLU A 153 16.64 -3.47 -10.61
C GLU A 153 15.96 -2.39 -9.76
N HIS A 154 16.51 -1.18 -9.76
CA HIS A 154 15.92 -0.06 -9.06
C HIS A 154 14.56 0.36 -9.66
N GLN A 155 14.45 0.41 -10.99
CA GLN A 155 13.18 0.66 -11.69
C GLN A 155 12.12 -0.40 -11.31
N ARG A 156 12.52 -1.67 -11.25
CA ARG A 156 11.63 -2.77 -10.84
C ARG A 156 11.15 -2.59 -9.40
N GLN A 157 12.03 -2.24 -8.48
CA GLN A 157 11.66 -1.96 -7.08
C GLN A 157 10.65 -0.80 -6.98
N ILE A 158 10.82 0.24 -7.79
CA ILE A 158 9.86 1.35 -7.88
C ILE A 158 8.49 0.84 -8.34
N ILE A 159 8.44 0.07 -9.42
CA ILE A 159 7.18 -0.47 -9.95
C ILE A 159 6.51 -1.39 -8.93
N ASP A 160 7.23 -2.36 -8.39
CA ASP A 160 6.70 -3.32 -7.42
C ASP A 160 6.18 -2.63 -6.15
N THR A 161 6.75 -1.48 -5.79
CA THR A 161 6.35 -0.72 -4.61
C THR A 161 5.16 0.21 -4.86
N PHE A 162 5.16 0.93 -5.97
CA PHE A 162 4.22 2.04 -6.18
C PHE A 162 3.08 1.73 -7.15
N VAL A 163 3.27 0.81 -8.10
CA VAL A 163 2.24 0.49 -9.09
C VAL A 163 1.43 -0.73 -8.64
N ASN A 164 0.12 -0.54 -8.51
CA ASN A 164 -0.82 -1.63 -8.18
C ASN A 164 -1.15 -2.47 -9.42
N SER A 165 -1.59 -1.79 -10.48
CA SER A 165 -2.07 -2.47 -11.68
C SER A 165 -1.99 -1.56 -12.90
N VAL A 166 -1.84 -2.21 -14.06
CA VAL A 166 -1.84 -1.56 -15.38
C VAL A 166 -2.94 -2.18 -16.21
N TYR A 167 -3.95 -1.40 -16.56
CA TYR A 167 -5.04 -1.82 -17.43
C TYR A 167 -4.81 -1.27 -18.84
N VAL A 168 -4.83 -2.16 -19.82
CA VAL A 168 -4.63 -1.81 -21.23
C VAL A 168 -5.97 -1.98 -21.96
N PHE A 169 -6.47 -0.88 -22.53
CA PHE A 169 -7.65 -0.82 -23.38
C PHE A 169 -7.24 -0.56 -24.83
N ASP A 170 -8.20 -0.55 -25.75
CA ASP A 170 -7.91 -0.29 -27.16
C ASP A 170 -7.51 1.16 -27.43
N ASP A 171 -8.02 2.10 -26.62
CA ASP A 171 -7.86 3.55 -26.75
C ASP A 171 -6.94 4.15 -25.71
N ARG A 172 -6.76 3.49 -24.56
CA ARG A 172 -6.04 4.06 -23.41
C ARG A 172 -5.32 3.03 -22.57
N VAL A 173 -4.40 3.51 -21.75
CA VAL A 173 -3.74 2.75 -20.67
C VAL A 173 -4.07 3.44 -19.36
N VAL A 174 -4.46 2.67 -18.35
CA VAL A 174 -4.77 3.17 -17.00
C VAL A 174 -3.79 2.56 -16.01
N LEU A 175 -3.08 3.41 -15.26
CA LEU A 175 -2.19 3.01 -14.18
C LEU A 175 -2.86 3.32 -12.84
N ASN A 176 -2.95 2.32 -11.99
CA ASN A 176 -3.35 2.49 -10.60
C ASN A 176 -2.13 2.35 -9.70
N PHE A 177 -2.04 3.20 -8.70
CA PHE A 177 -0.98 3.21 -7.71
C PHE A 177 -1.44 2.62 -6.38
N ASN A 178 -0.50 2.05 -5.60
CA ASN A 178 -0.80 1.33 -4.36
C ASN A 178 -1.36 2.20 -3.23
N PHE A 179 -1.14 3.50 -3.26
CA PHE A 179 -1.39 4.40 -2.12
C PHE A 179 -2.30 5.58 -2.47
N THR A 180 -2.97 5.54 -3.63
CA THR A 180 -3.89 6.59 -4.05
C THR A 180 -5.14 5.98 -4.66
N ASP A 181 -6.27 6.64 -4.48
CA ASP A 181 -7.49 6.37 -5.25
C ASP A 181 -7.42 6.98 -6.67
N ASP A 182 -6.37 7.75 -6.95
CA ASP A 182 -6.16 8.39 -8.24
C ASP A 182 -5.56 7.39 -9.23
N SER A 183 -6.22 7.19 -10.36
CA SER A 183 -5.70 6.46 -11.52
C SER A 183 -5.17 7.44 -12.56
N LYS A 184 -4.00 7.15 -13.15
CA LYS A 184 -3.52 7.88 -14.32
C LYS A 184 -4.02 7.21 -15.59
N THR A 185 -4.82 7.94 -16.36
CA THR A 185 -5.35 7.52 -17.66
C THR A 185 -4.65 8.28 -18.76
N ILE A 186 -4.08 7.59 -19.74
CA ILE A 186 -3.39 8.17 -20.88
C ILE A 186 -3.83 7.44 -22.14
N SER A 187 -3.88 8.15 -23.27
CA SER A 187 -4.26 7.56 -24.56
C SER A 187 -3.22 6.53 -25.00
N ARG A 188 -3.68 5.50 -25.70
CA ARG A 188 -2.78 4.48 -26.26
C ARG A 188 -1.83 5.05 -27.30
N GLU A 189 -2.26 6.09 -28.01
CA GLU A 189 -1.46 6.77 -29.03
C GLU A 189 -0.29 7.52 -28.38
N GLU A 190 -0.46 8.16 -27.23
CA GLU A 190 0.61 8.80 -26.50
C GLU A 190 1.65 7.77 -25.97
N VAL A 191 1.21 6.60 -25.49
CA VAL A 191 2.10 5.53 -25.07
C VAL A 191 2.96 5.03 -26.23
N LEU A 192 2.38 4.89 -27.41
CA LEU A 192 3.07 4.41 -28.60
C LEU A 192 3.88 5.52 -29.30
N GLY A 193 3.44 6.79 -29.19
CA GLY A 193 4.08 7.96 -29.79
C GLY A 193 5.35 8.40 -29.07
N SER A 194 5.47 8.15 -27.76
CA SER A 194 6.69 8.43 -26.98
C SER A 194 7.90 7.61 -27.45
N SER A 195 7.68 6.57 -28.25
CA SER A 195 8.75 5.76 -28.87
C SER A 195 9.20 6.25 -30.25
N ALA A 196 8.55 7.26 -30.84
CA ALA A 196 8.89 7.77 -32.17
C ALA A 196 10.04 8.79 -32.18
N VAL A 197 10.49 9.24 -31.02
CA VAL A 197 11.55 10.28 -30.90
C VAL A 197 12.96 9.68 -30.95
N ASP A 198 13.12 8.37 -30.78
CA ASP A 198 14.44 7.70 -30.78
C ASP A 198 14.86 7.15 -32.16
N ASN A 199 14.17 7.50 -33.24
CA ASN A 199 14.54 7.09 -34.62
C ASN A 199 14.79 8.32 -35.52
N ALA A 200 15.55 9.31 -35.05
CA ALA A 200 16.21 10.26 -35.94
C ALA A 200 17.70 9.86 -36.12
N PRO A 201 18.24 9.97 -37.32
CA PRO A 201 19.47 9.32 -37.82
C PRO A 201 20.74 9.74 -37.06
#